data_2f31e6ffa56e5913e9b6bf3580181b53
#
_entry.id   2f31e6ffa56e5913e9b6bf3580181b53
#
_cell.length_a   1.000
_cell.length_b   1.000
_cell.length_c   1.000
_cell.angle_alpha   90.00
_cell.angle_beta   90.00
_cell.angle_gamma   90.00
#
_symmetry.space_group_name_H-M   'P 1'
#
loop_
_entity.id
_entity.type
_entity.pdbx_description
1 polymer ?
#
loop_
_entity_poly.entity_id
_entity_poly.type
_entity_poly.pdbx_seq_one_letter_code
_entity_poly.pdbx_strand_id
1 'polypeptide(L)'
;MTFNNKELALIDWIIKSNKDKKIVHIDKEEKKIKYSNKLKLHREISKLTSEEICRAYLVTNLVILQNYQPELIELEKEYEAGRPKTIKPRIDLILYENNLDVFYFVEVKAFEKYESDKKYIEGQIFKLRDLEKKKEKNGLYYSVTFDEENNQIIQKMETIDLIKYSQFDNWEKDGYPSLSNDLSENYGKPKKYPYVKNSKKDLRNKFDKEELNNLQKNLHDVLWGGGGTGDTDIFYALVKLILAKLYDEQNTSDNEEYKFQIFSYSEDRNDLENPDIAYDRINQLYRDALVNMLNTPEDKANKQYVVDKEKMGISKIIYAIQSLEEYSFIEGRHSYDGVDLLGDFFESIIRDGFKQTKGQFFTHTNIVKFIIFGLQVDNFTIEMINNKNKLPTYIDPSAGSGTFLIELMKIVTETVKRSQKNKLKQNTTIKNFYSNNFMPDENENKWANQFIYGIENNFDLGTAIKVNMILHGDGNANIFAGDGKGDALLSFENYDKKNGISILKNKEKDKNYYDKHVNKSFDVVISNPPFSVDLSKDVKQNLKENFLYSDKRNSENLFIERYYQL
;
A
#
# COMPACT_ATOMS: atom_id res chain seq x y z
N MET A 1 -47.29 24.71 20.06
CA MET A 1 -46.24 25.75 20.05
C MET A 1 -45.70 25.83 18.62
N THR A 2 -45.62 27.00 18.07
CA THR A 2 -44.96 27.26 16.77
C THR A 2 -43.46 27.44 17.03
N PHE A 3 -42.60 26.98 16.13
CA PHE A 3 -41.18 27.29 16.23
C PHE A 3 -40.96 28.81 16.10
N ASN A 4 -40.02 29.35 16.87
CA ASN A 4 -39.62 30.75 16.71
C ASN A 4 -38.66 30.89 15.48
N ASN A 5 -38.37 32.11 15.03
CA ASN A 5 -37.55 32.35 13.86
C ASN A 5 -36.13 31.79 14.00
N LYS A 6 -35.54 31.81 15.20
CA LYS A 6 -34.20 31.29 15.49
C LYS A 6 -34.16 29.79 15.32
N GLU A 7 -35.17 29.09 15.83
CA GLU A 7 -35.30 27.63 15.68
C GLU A 7 -35.51 27.23 14.21
N LEU A 8 -36.36 28.02 13.48
CA LEU A 8 -36.57 27.77 12.05
C LEU A 8 -35.29 27.95 11.24
N ALA A 9 -34.48 28.96 11.51
CA ALA A 9 -33.19 29.16 10.84
C ALA A 9 -32.21 27.99 11.07
N LEU A 10 -32.13 27.47 12.32
CA LEU A 10 -31.32 26.30 12.61
C LEU A 10 -31.82 25.03 11.90
N ILE A 11 -33.14 24.82 11.92
CA ILE A 11 -33.76 23.68 11.22
C ILE A 11 -33.48 23.73 9.72
N ASP A 12 -33.59 24.93 9.11
CA ASP A 12 -33.30 25.11 7.68
C ASP A 12 -31.85 24.83 7.35
N TRP A 13 -30.93 25.26 8.21
CA TRP A 13 -29.53 24.96 8.05
C TRP A 13 -29.26 23.43 8.14
N ILE A 14 -29.86 22.74 9.15
CA ILE A 14 -29.73 21.30 9.32
C ILE A 14 -30.23 20.57 8.07
N ILE A 15 -31.44 20.88 7.59
CA ILE A 15 -32.03 20.24 6.41
C ILE A 15 -31.16 20.45 5.17
N LYS A 16 -30.67 21.68 4.95
CA LYS A 16 -29.81 22.02 3.81
C LYS A 16 -28.49 21.25 3.86
N SER A 17 -27.85 21.19 5.01
CA SER A 17 -26.55 20.53 5.19
C SER A 17 -26.64 19.01 5.10
N ASN A 18 -27.78 18.39 5.41
CA ASN A 18 -27.97 16.94 5.38
C ASN A 18 -28.41 16.35 4.03
N LYS A 19 -28.55 17.15 2.94
CA LYS A 19 -29.07 16.68 1.64
C LYS A 19 -28.37 15.42 1.13
N ASP A 20 -27.06 15.38 1.21
CA ASP A 20 -26.24 14.31 0.62
C ASP A 20 -26.00 13.14 1.59
N LYS A 21 -25.67 13.43 2.85
CA LYS A 21 -25.30 12.39 3.83
C LYS A 21 -26.49 11.79 4.62
N LYS A 22 -27.63 12.49 4.65
CA LYS A 22 -28.88 12.03 5.31
C LYS A 22 -28.70 11.54 6.75
N ILE A 23 -27.93 12.26 7.54
CA ILE A 23 -27.63 11.90 8.96
C ILE A 23 -28.81 12.26 9.88
N VAL A 24 -29.46 13.40 9.64
CA VAL A 24 -30.61 13.88 10.38
C VAL A 24 -31.74 14.20 9.40
N HIS A 25 -32.93 13.72 9.67
CA HIS A 25 -34.14 14.04 8.92
C HIS A 25 -35.13 14.75 9.85
N ILE A 26 -35.61 15.92 9.45
CA ILE A 26 -36.58 16.75 10.19
C ILE A 26 -37.85 16.94 9.36
N ASP A 27 -38.99 16.60 9.96
CA ASP A 27 -40.31 16.95 9.49
C ASP A 27 -40.82 18.17 10.28
N LYS A 28 -40.89 19.33 9.62
CA LYS A 28 -41.32 20.59 10.24
C LYS A 28 -42.81 20.60 10.57
N GLU A 29 -43.64 19.97 9.75
CA GLU A 29 -45.09 19.96 9.89
C GLU A 29 -45.52 19.08 11.08
N GLU A 30 -44.98 17.86 11.12
CA GLU A 30 -45.23 16.92 12.19
C GLU A 30 -44.38 17.15 13.45
N LYS A 31 -43.42 18.08 13.41
CA LYS A 31 -42.42 18.37 14.46
C LYS A 31 -41.70 17.12 14.93
N LYS A 32 -41.31 16.31 13.98
CA LYS A 32 -40.62 15.06 14.22
C LYS A 32 -39.16 15.14 13.72
N ILE A 33 -38.32 14.37 14.39
CA ILE A 33 -36.93 14.17 14.02
C ILE A 33 -36.61 12.69 13.94
N LYS A 34 -35.78 12.31 13.01
CA LYS A 34 -35.26 10.96 12.88
C LYS A 34 -33.78 11.02 12.55
N TYR A 35 -32.99 10.29 13.32
CA TYR A 35 -31.56 10.11 13.05
C TYR A 35 -31.32 8.89 12.16
N SER A 36 -30.23 8.91 11.41
CA SER A 36 -29.77 7.80 10.57
C SER A 36 -29.41 6.59 11.43
N ASN A 37 -29.61 5.39 10.88
CA ASN A 37 -29.17 4.14 11.50
C ASN A 37 -27.63 3.97 11.51
N LYS A 38 -26.89 4.90 10.92
CA LYS A 38 -25.44 4.97 11.05
C LYS A 38 -24.99 5.45 12.43
N LEU A 39 -25.86 6.20 13.14
CA LEU A 39 -25.64 6.57 14.54
C LEU A 39 -26.18 5.48 15.44
N LYS A 40 -25.56 5.27 16.58
CA LYS A 40 -26.05 4.34 17.59
C LYS A 40 -27.02 5.05 18.54
N LEU A 41 -28.30 4.74 18.43
CA LEU A 41 -29.34 5.27 19.31
C LEU A 41 -29.71 4.24 20.40
N HIS A 42 -29.71 4.68 21.64
CA HIS A 42 -30.17 3.85 22.77
C HIS A 42 -31.67 4.05 23.09
N ARG A 43 -32.26 5.09 22.53
CA ARG A 43 -33.69 5.39 22.67
C ARG A 43 -34.21 6.01 21.37
N GLU A 44 -35.47 5.75 21.05
CA GLU A 44 -36.15 6.42 19.96
C GLU A 44 -36.38 7.90 20.28
N ILE A 45 -35.87 8.78 19.45
CA ILE A 45 -36.02 10.22 19.53
C ILE A 45 -36.94 10.63 18.36
N SER A 46 -38.13 11.11 18.71
CA SER A 46 -39.14 11.44 17.68
C SER A 46 -39.64 12.88 17.76
N LYS A 47 -39.52 13.55 18.91
CA LYS A 47 -40.03 14.92 19.09
C LYS A 47 -38.94 15.97 18.89
N LEU A 48 -39.25 16.96 18.10
CA LEU A 48 -38.36 18.09 17.84
C LEU A 48 -38.60 19.19 18.89
N THR A 49 -37.80 19.22 19.93
CA THR A 49 -37.75 20.25 20.97
C THR A 49 -36.61 21.22 20.73
N SER A 50 -36.57 22.36 21.45
CA SER A 50 -35.44 23.33 21.34
C SER A 50 -34.09 22.69 21.65
N GLU A 51 -34.02 21.79 22.66
CA GLU A 51 -32.80 21.04 23.00
C GLU A 51 -32.44 20.05 21.90
N GLU A 52 -33.45 19.37 21.32
CA GLU A 52 -33.24 18.42 20.23
C GLU A 52 -32.79 19.10 18.94
N ILE A 53 -33.21 20.34 18.68
CA ILE A 53 -32.70 21.15 17.59
C ILE A 53 -31.20 21.44 17.79
N CYS A 54 -30.79 21.79 19.02
CA CYS A 54 -29.38 22.00 19.35
C CYS A 54 -28.55 20.73 19.16
N ARG A 55 -29.08 19.56 19.60
CA ARG A 55 -28.43 18.25 19.41
C ARG A 55 -28.32 17.88 17.93
N ALA A 56 -29.38 18.06 17.16
CA ALA A 56 -29.40 17.79 15.73
C ALA A 56 -28.41 18.66 14.94
N TYR A 57 -28.30 19.92 15.36
CA TYR A 57 -27.29 20.83 14.81
C TYR A 57 -25.87 20.32 15.12
N LEU A 58 -25.59 19.99 16.39
CA LEU A 58 -24.29 19.48 16.80
C LEU A 58 -23.91 18.21 16.03
N VAL A 59 -24.80 17.22 15.95
CA VAL A 59 -24.56 15.97 15.20
C VAL A 59 -24.28 16.27 13.72
N THR A 60 -25.06 17.17 13.11
CA THR A 60 -24.84 17.58 11.71
C THR A 60 -23.50 18.28 11.55
N ASN A 61 -23.14 19.20 12.44
CA ASN A 61 -21.87 19.90 12.44
C ASN A 61 -20.69 18.90 12.56
N LEU A 62 -20.72 18.01 13.56
CA LEU A 62 -19.68 17.00 13.78
C LEU A 62 -19.44 16.17 12.52
N VAL A 63 -20.51 15.66 11.87
CA VAL A 63 -20.37 14.74 10.73
C VAL A 63 -20.07 15.47 9.41
N ILE A 64 -20.70 16.63 9.19
CA ILE A 64 -20.63 17.32 7.89
C ILE A 64 -19.46 18.30 7.82
N LEU A 65 -19.24 19.09 8.87
CA LEU A 65 -18.19 20.10 8.89
C LEU A 65 -16.90 19.63 9.54
N GLN A 66 -17.00 18.86 10.61
CA GLN A 66 -15.84 18.42 11.41
C GLN A 66 -15.32 17.02 11.05
N ASN A 67 -15.89 16.37 10.04
CA ASN A 67 -15.48 15.07 9.49
C ASN A 67 -15.43 13.90 10.50
N TYR A 68 -16.30 13.91 11.50
CA TYR A 68 -16.43 12.78 12.42
C TYR A 68 -17.24 11.64 11.80
N GLN A 69 -16.88 10.40 12.13
CA GLN A 69 -17.58 9.21 11.63
C GLN A 69 -18.90 9.01 12.39
N PRO A 70 -20.06 8.96 11.70
CA PRO A 70 -21.35 8.80 12.36
C PRO A 70 -21.47 7.49 13.15
N GLU A 71 -20.79 6.43 12.74
CA GLU A 71 -20.77 5.12 13.40
C GLU A 71 -20.11 5.16 14.80
N LEU A 72 -19.33 6.20 15.08
CA LEU A 72 -18.67 6.44 16.36
C LEU A 72 -19.44 7.40 17.27
N ILE A 73 -20.67 7.78 16.90
CA ILE A 73 -21.55 8.65 17.68
C ILE A 73 -22.67 7.81 18.33
N GLU A 74 -22.73 7.83 19.66
CA GLU A 74 -23.83 7.24 20.43
C GLU A 74 -24.72 8.37 20.99
N LEU A 75 -26.06 8.22 20.88
CA LEU A 75 -27.04 9.16 21.41
C LEU A 75 -27.86 8.52 22.53
N GLU A 76 -28.19 9.30 23.57
CA GLU A 76 -29.06 8.92 24.66
C GLU A 76 -28.60 7.65 25.40
N LYS A 77 -27.29 7.49 25.63
CA LYS A 77 -26.76 6.31 26.37
C LYS A 77 -27.20 6.34 27.81
N GLU A 78 -27.86 5.24 28.24
CA GLU A 78 -28.35 5.06 29.61
C GLU A 78 -27.34 4.27 30.45
N TYR A 79 -27.20 4.65 31.71
CA TYR A 79 -26.42 3.95 32.72
C TYR A 79 -27.30 3.46 33.86
N GLU A 80 -27.00 2.29 34.40
CA GLU A 80 -27.68 1.79 35.59
C GLU A 80 -26.97 2.28 36.86
N ALA A 81 -27.64 3.09 37.67
CA ALA A 81 -27.11 3.64 38.92
C ALA A 81 -28.06 3.44 40.11
N GLY A 82 -27.49 3.45 41.32
CA GLY A 82 -28.24 3.30 42.56
C GLY A 82 -28.28 1.86 43.13
N ARG A 83 -28.71 1.72 44.41
CA ARG A 83 -28.96 0.42 45.08
C ARG A 83 -30.31 0.47 45.76
N PRO A 84 -31.38 -0.26 45.31
CA PRO A 84 -31.40 -1.02 44.06
C PRO A 84 -31.26 -0.10 42.84
N LYS A 85 -30.80 -0.63 41.68
CA LYS A 85 -30.57 0.11 40.42
C LYS A 85 -31.89 0.65 39.84
N THR A 86 -32.39 1.74 40.39
CA THR A 86 -33.70 2.33 40.08
C THR A 86 -33.60 3.57 39.22
N ILE A 87 -32.41 4.20 39.14
CA ILE A 87 -32.17 5.42 38.40
C ILE A 87 -31.40 5.05 37.11
N LYS A 88 -31.85 5.56 35.98
CA LYS A 88 -31.20 5.42 34.68
C LYS A 88 -30.77 6.80 34.16
N PRO A 89 -29.67 7.36 34.70
CA PRO A 89 -29.14 8.60 34.20
C PRO A 89 -28.64 8.41 32.77
N ARG A 90 -28.69 9.48 31.96
CA ARG A 90 -28.37 9.46 30.54
C ARG A 90 -27.42 10.58 30.20
N ILE A 91 -26.61 10.34 29.18
CA ILE A 91 -25.80 11.34 28.49
C ILE A 91 -26.36 11.60 27.09
N ASP A 92 -26.41 12.84 26.68
CA ASP A 92 -27.00 13.23 25.40
C ASP A 92 -26.26 12.67 24.17
N LEU A 93 -24.93 12.73 24.19
CA LEU A 93 -24.12 12.23 23.12
C LEU A 93 -22.74 11.78 23.63
N ILE A 94 -22.24 10.68 23.09
CA ILE A 94 -20.85 10.25 23.25
C ILE A 94 -20.24 10.14 21.86
N LEU A 95 -19.08 10.76 21.68
CA LEU A 95 -18.24 10.63 20.49
C LEU A 95 -17.02 9.80 20.83
N TYR A 96 -16.83 8.68 20.12
CA TYR A 96 -15.70 7.78 20.30
C TYR A 96 -14.63 8.01 19.25
N GLU A 97 -13.38 7.68 19.58
CA GLU A 97 -12.28 7.51 18.63
C GLU A 97 -12.30 6.10 18.02
N ASN A 98 -11.47 5.86 16.99
CA ASN A 98 -11.36 4.55 16.32
C ASN A 98 -10.96 3.39 17.27
N ASN A 99 -10.20 3.66 18.32
CA ASN A 99 -9.87 2.70 19.39
C ASN A 99 -11.00 2.50 20.39
N LEU A 100 -12.14 3.17 20.19
CA LEU A 100 -13.32 3.20 21.04
C LEU A 100 -13.11 3.85 22.42
N ASP A 101 -12.06 4.64 22.64
CA ASP A 101 -11.99 5.56 23.77
C ASP A 101 -12.92 6.76 23.54
N VAL A 102 -13.36 7.39 24.62
CA VAL A 102 -14.28 8.53 24.53
C VAL A 102 -13.48 9.80 24.21
N PHE A 103 -13.79 10.43 23.08
CA PHE A 103 -13.23 11.72 22.70
C PHE A 103 -14.00 12.89 23.31
N TYR A 104 -15.34 12.91 23.14
CA TYR A 104 -16.23 13.83 23.82
C TYR A 104 -17.34 13.10 24.58
N PHE A 105 -17.57 13.55 25.82
CA PHE A 105 -18.71 13.21 26.66
C PHE A 105 -19.61 14.44 26.71
N VAL A 106 -20.76 14.42 26.04
CA VAL A 106 -21.46 15.66 25.64
C VAL A 106 -22.81 15.79 26.33
N GLU A 107 -23.06 16.97 26.86
CA GLU A 107 -24.38 17.40 27.34
C GLU A 107 -24.84 18.62 26.54
N VAL A 108 -26.03 18.56 25.99
CA VAL A 108 -26.64 19.61 25.16
C VAL A 108 -27.79 20.30 25.92
N LYS A 109 -27.87 21.60 25.77
CA LYS A 109 -28.98 22.38 26.38
C LYS A 109 -29.62 23.31 25.32
N ALA A 110 -30.91 23.60 25.55
CA ALA A 110 -31.56 24.70 24.87
C ALA A 110 -30.84 26.01 25.20
N PHE A 111 -30.72 26.94 24.22
CA PHE A 111 -29.86 28.11 24.34
C PHE A 111 -30.25 29.00 25.52
N GLU A 112 -31.55 29.17 25.78
CA GLU A 112 -32.07 29.98 26.88
C GLU A 112 -31.75 29.38 28.26
N LYS A 113 -31.49 28.07 28.33
CA LYS A 113 -31.20 27.34 29.58
C LYS A 113 -29.70 27.16 29.81
N TYR A 114 -28.88 27.49 28.87
CA TYR A 114 -27.43 27.21 28.90
C TYR A 114 -26.76 27.71 30.18
N GLU A 115 -26.97 28.96 30.55
CA GLU A 115 -26.34 29.56 31.74
C GLU A 115 -27.01 29.06 33.06
N SER A 116 -28.33 28.93 33.08
CA SER A 116 -29.05 28.51 34.28
C SER A 116 -28.78 27.06 34.67
N ASP A 117 -28.55 26.21 33.66
CA ASP A 117 -28.39 24.76 33.82
C ASP A 117 -26.92 24.33 33.93
N LYS A 118 -25.96 25.25 33.81
CA LYS A 118 -24.52 24.99 33.93
C LYS A 118 -24.15 24.27 35.24
N LYS A 119 -24.79 24.57 36.33
CA LYS A 119 -24.64 23.90 37.64
C LYS A 119 -24.95 22.40 37.60
N TYR A 120 -25.72 21.93 36.62
CA TYR A 120 -26.06 20.49 36.49
C TYR A 120 -25.01 19.67 35.77
N ILE A 121 -23.97 20.30 35.20
CA ILE A 121 -22.84 19.63 34.56
C ILE A 121 -22.20 18.59 35.50
N GLU A 122 -22.12 18.91 36.82
CA GLU A 122 -21.63 17.97 37.82
C GLU A 122 -22.34 16.62 37.73
N GLY A 123 -23.69 16.63 37.71
CA GLY A 123 -24.50 15.42 37.66
C GLY A 123 -24.51 14.71 36.31
N GLN A 124 -24.30 15.46 35.24
CA GLN A 124 -24.50 15.00 33.87
C GLN A 124 -23.17 14.57 33.21
N ILE A 125 -22.11 15.33 33.34
CA ILE A 125 -20.79 14.98 32.75
C ILE A 125 -19.94 14.27 33.81
N PHE A 126 -19.67 14.90 34.95
CA PHE A 126 -18.71 14.37 35.94
C PHE A 126 -19.16 13.09 36.62
N LYS A 127 -20.43 12.97 37.04
CA LYS A 127 -20.95 11.75 37.68
C LYS A 127 -21.20 10.60 36.71
N LEU A 128 -21.59 10.89 35.46
CA LEU A 128 -21.81 9.85 34.48
C LEU A 128 -20.52 9.26 33.90
N ARG A 129 -19.45 10.05 33.81
CA ARG A 129 -18.12 9.54 33.41
C ARG A 129 -17.64 8.41 34.32
N ASP A 130 -17.91 8.48 35.63
CA ASP A 130 -17.50 7.44 36.59
C ASP A 130 -18.18 6.10 36.32
N LEU A 131 -19.29 6.11 35.56
CA LEU A 131 -20.01 4.92 35.13
C LEU A 131 -19.54 4.39 33.77
N GLU A 132 -18.80 5.19 33.03
CA GLU A 132 -18.20 4.77 31.75
C GLU A 132 -16.94 3.95 32.02
N LYS A 133 -16.83 2.79 31.37
CA LYS A 133 -15.67 1.89 31.53
C LYS A 133 -14.49 2.24 30.67
N LYS A 134 -14.70 3.12 29.67
CA LYS A 134 -13.69 3.53 28.72
C LYS A 134 -13.03 4.82 29.19
N LYS A 135 -11.79 5.04 28.74
CA LYS A 135 -11.08 6.28 29.03
C LYS A 135 -11.76 7.43 28.31
N GLU A 136 -11.99 8.50 29.00
CA GLU A 136 -12.51 9.76 28.48
C GLU A 136 -11.41 10.82 28.40
N LYS A 137 -11.51 11.70 27.38
CA LYS A 137 -10.57 12.82 27.19
C LYS A 137 -11.22 14.14 27.57
N ASN A 138 -12.38 14.43 26.99
CA ASN A 138 -13.02 15.74 27.10
C ASN A 138 -14.50 15.63 27.44
N GLY A 139 -14.97 16.55 28.27
CA GLY A 139 -16.39 16.88 28.40
C GLY A 139 -16.73 18.02 27.47
N LEU A 140 -17.94 18.04 26.93
CA LEU A 140 -18.45 19.14 26.12
C LEU A 140 -19.85 19.54 26.60
N TYR A 141 -19.99 20.75 27.11
CA TYR A 141 -21.26 21.37 27.42
C TYR A 141 -21.61 22.32 26.26
N TYR A 142 -22.76 22.10 25.62
CA TYR A 142 -23.01 22.67 24.31
C TYR A 142 -24.40 23.27 24.13
N SER A 143 -24.49 24.37 23.42
CA SER A 143 -25.73 24.94 22.90
C SER A 143 -25.50 25.75 21.64
N VAL A 144 -26.59 26.06 20.90
CA VAL A 144 -26.55 26.84 19.67
C VAL A 144 -27.84 27.65 19.49
N THR A 145 -27.69 28.83 18.91
CA THR A 145 -28.83 29.67 18.49
C THR A 145 -28.52 30.38 17.17
N PHE A 146 -29.53 31.01 16.61
CA PHE A 146 -29.38 31.91 15.45
C PHE A 146 -29.51 33.35 15.91
N ASP A 147 -28.55 34.19 15.52
CA ASP A 147 -28.59 35.63 15.73
C ASP A 147 -29.25 36.30 14.52
N GLU A 148 -30.46 36.79 14.75
CA GLU A 148 -31.27 37.42 13.69
C GLU A 148 -30.68 38.78 13.26
N GLU A 149 -30.00 39.50 14.15
CA GLU A 149 -29.43 40.81 13.87
C GLU A 149 -28.22 40.71 12.92
N ASN A 150 -27.34 39.75 13.20
CA ASN A 150 -26.13 39.55 12.42
C ASN A 150 -26.27 38.43 11.37
N ASN A 151 -27.44 37.80 11.25
CA ASN A 151 -27.75 36.70 10.34
C ASN A 151 -26.70 35.55 10.38
N GLN A 152 -26.32 35.13 11.59
CA GLN A 152 -25.31 34.12 11.80
C GLN A 152 -25.69 33.12 12.91
N ILE A 153 -25.10 31.92 12.84
CA ILE A 153 -25.28 30.91 13.90
C ILE A 153 -24.24 31.17 15.00
N ILE A 154 -24.70 31.22 16.25
CA ILE A 154 -23.87 31.41 17.43
C ILE A 154 -23.89 30.10 18.22
N GLN A 155 -22.69 29.53 18.46
CA GLN A 155 -22.50 28.38 19.33
C GLN A 155 -21.98 28.85 20.69
N LYS A 156 -22.47 28.22 21.75
CA LYS A 156 -21.92 28.35 23.10
C LYS A 156 -21.42 26.98 23.53
N MET A 157 -20.18 26.92 24.01
CA MET A 157 -19.60 25.67 24.49
C MET A 157 -18.56 25.88 25.57
N GLU A 158 -18.45 24.94 26.47
CA GLU A 158 -17.30 24.72 27.32
C GLU A 158 -16.75 23.32 27.07
N THR A 159 -15.49 23.27 26.65
CA THR A 159 -14.73 22.04 26.49
C THR A 159 -13.89 21.79 27.75
N ILE A 160 -14.20 20.73 28.48
CA ILE A 160 -13.63 20.41 29.79
C ILE A 160 -12.57 19.34 29.60
N ASP A 161 -11.34 19.60 30.09
CA ASP A 161 -10.31 18.59 30.19
C ASP A 161 -10.62 17.62 31.34
N LEU A 162 -11.26 16.49 31.03
CA LEU A 162 -11.62 15.50 32.04
C LEU A 162 -10.41 14.71 32.58
N ILE A 163 -9.26 14.76 31.92
CA ILE A 163 -8.02 14.18 32.43
C ILE A 163 -7.46 15.06 33.54
N LYS A 164 -7.43 16.37 33.32
CA LYS A 164 -6.98 17.35 34.32
C LYS A 164 -7.98 17.53 35.46
N TYR A 165 -9.25 17.67 35.13
CA TYR A 165 -10.33 17.89 36.08
C TYR A 165 -11.13 16.59 36.31
N SER A 166 -10.74 15.81 37.32
CA SER A 166 -11.47 14.58 37.69
C SER A 166 -12.73 14.83 38.50
N GLN A 167 -12.87 16.01 39.12
CA GLN A 167 -14.00 16.40 39.95
C GLN A 167 -14.51 17.79 39.56
N PHE A 168 -15.81 17.99 39.62
CA PHE A 168 -16.49 19.25 39.28
C PHE A 168 -15.97 20.44 40.12
N ASP A 169 -15.83 20.26 41.43
CA ASP A 169 -15.37 21.31 42.36
C ASP A 169 -14.00 21.90 41.98
N ASN A 170 -13.12 21.09 41.43
CA ASN A 170 -11.80 21.57 40.99
C ASN A 170 -11.92 22.43 39.75
N TRP A 171 -12.79 22.05 38.82
CA TRP A 171 -13.05 22.82 37.60
C TRP A 171 -13.78 24.15 37.93
N GLU A 172 -14.72 24.11 38.86
CA GLU A 172 -15.43 25.30 39.38
C GLU A 172 -14.48 26.26 40.09
N LYS A 173 -13.60 25.79 40.97
CA LYS A 173 -12.60 26.60 41.68
C LYS A 173 -11.65 27.32 40.76
N ASP A 174 -11.28 26.71 39.63
CA ASP A 174 -10.43 27.29 38.61
C ASP A 174 -11.18 28.28 37.69
N GLY A 175 -12.48 28.54 37.94
CA GLY A 175 -13.30 29.49 37.20
C GLY A 175 -13.83 28.96 35.87
N TYR A 176 -14.10 27.65 35.78
CA TYR A 176 -14.65 26.97 34.60
C TYR A 176 -13.82 27.10 33.33
N PRO A 177 -12.50 26.77 33.37
CA PRO A 177 -11.66 26.93 32.20
C PRO A 177 -12.10 26.03 31.07
N SER A 178 -12.26 26.60 29.86
CA SER A 178 -12.55 25.89 28.62
C SER A 178 -11.26 25.70 27.82
N LEU A 179 -11.05 24.48 27.26
CA LEU A 179 -9.92 24.18 26.39
C LEU A 179 -10.00 24.89 25.04
N SER A 180 -11.23 25.04 24.53
CA SER A 180 -11.50 25.65 23.22
C SER A 180 -12.91 26.19 23.17
N ASN A 181 -13.11 27.24 22.38
CA ASN A 181 -14.43 27.77 22.05
C ASN A 181 -14.97 27.24 20.70
N ASP A 182 -14.21 26.35 20.06
CA ASP A 182 -14.57 25.71 18.80
C ASP A 182 -14.48 24.18 18.89
N LEU A 183 -15.31 23.50 18.09
CA LEU A 183 -15.24 22.06 17.94
C LEU A 183 -13.97 21.69 17.15
N SER A 184 -13.18 20.78 17.68
CA SER A 184 -12.00 20.32 16.98
C SER A 184 -12.37 19.50 15.74
N GLU A 185 -11.73 19.80 14.61
CA GLU A 185 -11.88 19.03 13.39
C GLU A 185 -11.17 17.67 13.53
N ASN A 186 -11.79 16.61 13.01
CA ASN A 186 -11.19 15.28 12.88
C ASN A 186 -10.45 14.79 14.15
N TYR A 187 -11.12 14.85 15.29
CA TYR A 187 -10.57 14.42 16.61
C TYR A 187 -9.36 15.24 17.08
N GLY A 188 -9.29 16.50 16.71
CA GLY A 188 -8.15 17.35 17.01
C GLY A 188 -6.89 16.99 16.23
N LYS A 189 -6.99 16.11 15.23
CA LYS A 189 -5.90 15.80 14.34
C LYS A 189 -5.74 16.90 13.30
N PRO A 190 -4.52 17.37 13.04
CA PRO A 190 -4.30 18.39 12.04
C PRO A 190 -4.75 17.91 10.66
N LYS A 191 -5.22 18.85 9.83
CA LYS A 191 -5.62 18.56 8.46
C LYS A 191 -4.41 18.05 7.67
N LYS A 192 -4.59 16.93 6.98
CA LYS A 192 -3.56 16.38 6.11
C LYS A 192 -3.67 16.89 4.68
N TYR A 193 -2.54 16.97 4.00
CA TYR A 193 -2.43 17.35 2.58
C TYR A 193 -1.80 16.20 1.76
N PRO A 194 -2.47 15.03 1.66
CA PRO A 194 -1.93 13.85 1.01
C PRO A 194 -1.95 13.93 -0.52
N TYR A 195 -1.18 13.05 -1.15
CA TYR A 195 -1.44 12.63 -2.54
C TYR A 195 -2.64 11.67 -2.54
N VAL A 196 -3.59 11.90 -3.45
CA VAL A 196 -4.87 11.18 -3.53
C VAL A 196 -5.13 10.78 -4.97
N LYS A 197 -5.40 9.49 -5.20
CA LYS A 197 -5.59 8.94 -6.55
C LYS A 197 -6.78 9.57 -7.27
N ASN A 198 -6.57 9.92 -8.54
CA ASN A 198 -7.54 10.59 -9.41
C ASN A 198 -8.07 11.93 -8.86
N SER A 199 -7.30 12.61 -8.02
CA SER A 199 -7.60 13.96 -7.50
C SER A 199 -6.77 15.03 -8.20
N LYS A 200 -6.95 16.29 -7.78
CA LYS A 200 -6.09 17.41 -8.23
C LYS A 200 -4.64 17.28 -7.74
N LYS A 201 -4.40 16.51 -6.68
CA LYS A 201 -3.09 16.23 -6.11
C LYS A 201 -2.81 14.73 -6.22
N ASP A 202 -2.83 14.22 -7.44
CA ASP A 202 -2.43 12.86 -7.77
C ASP A 202 -0.93 12.76 -8.05
N LEU A 203 -0.44 11.53 -8.20
CA LEU A 203 0.94 11.25 -8.58
C LEU A 203 1.21 11.73 -10.01
N ARG A 204 2.43 12.18 -10.25
CA ARG A 204 2.89 12.61 -11.57
C ARG A 204 3.22 11.38 -12.43
N ASN A 205 2.60 11.28 -13.59
CA ASN A 205 2.86 10.21 -14.56
C ASN A 205 3.67 10.68 -15.78
N LYS A 206 4.08 11.96 -15.81
CA LYS A 206 4.92 12.54 -16.86
C LYS A 206 6.20 13.09 -16.27
N PHE A 207 7.31 12.54 -16.68
CA PHE A 207 8.66 12.94 -16.29
C PHE A 207 9.63 12.61 -17.42
N ASP A 208 10.77 13.30 -17.48
CA ASP A 208 11.77 13.08 -18.50
C ASP A 208 13.00 12.32 -17.96
N LYS A 209 13.92 11.98 -18.87
CA LYS A 209 15.14 11.24 -18.54
C LYS A 209 16.09 12.01 -17.63
N GLU A 210 16.16 13.33 -17.79
CA GLU A 210 17.05 14.18 -16.98
C GLU A 210 16.55 14.23 -15.53
N GLU A 211 15.24 14.36 -15.36
CA GLU A 211 14.59 14.35 -14.06
C GLU A 211 14.84 13.03 -13.29
N LEU A 212 14.69 11.88 -13.97
CA LEU A 212 14.98 10.57 -13.35
C LEU A 212 16.47 10.37 -13.06
N ASN A 213 17.38 10.85 -13.91
CA ASN A 213 18.80 10.80 -13.64
C ASN A 213 19.18 11.66 -12.40
N ASN A 214 18.56 12.83 -12.27
CA ASN A 214 18.75 13.69 -11.10
C ASN A 214 18.19 13.04 -9.83
N LEU A 215 17.01 12.42 -9.91
CA LEU A 215 16.41 11.66 -8.82
C LEU A 215 17.34 10.52 -8.37
N GLN A 216 17.87 9.72 -9.30
CA GLN A 216 18.81 8.64 -9.00
C GLN A 216 20.07 9.15 -8.29
N LYS A 217 20.68 10.22 -8.84
CA LYS A 217 21.89 10.81 -8.26
C LYS A 217 21.63 11.33 -6.84
N ASN A 218 20.54 12.06 -6.64
CA ASN A 218 20.18 12.61 -5.34
C ASN A 218 19.91 11.51 -4.31
N LEU A 219 19.17 10.47 -4.69
CA LEU A 219 18.93 9.30 -3.83
C LEU A 219 20.23 8.62 -3.44
N HIS A 220 21.12 8.37 -4.42
CA HIS A 220 22.41 7.76 -4.15
C HIS A 220 23.27 8.63 -3.21
N ASP A 221 23.42 9.91 -3.51
CA ASP A 221 24.28 10.83 -2.74
C ASP A 221 23.81 10.98 -1.29
N VAL A 222 22.49 11.08 -1.06
CA VAL A 222 21.95 11.21 0.30
C VAL A 222 22.03 9.90 1.08
N LEU A 223 21.67 8.78 0.46
CA LEU A 223 21.70 7.49 1.14
C LEU A 223 23.14 7.04 1.46
N TRP A 224 24.10 7.35 0.58
CA TRP A 224 25.50 7.05 0.77
C TRP A 224 26.20 8.03 1.75
N GLY A 225 25.72 9.27 1.83
CA GLY A 225 26.32 10.33 2.64
C GLY A 225 26.51 9.94 4.11
N GLY A 226 27.69 10.27 4.69
CA GLY A 226 28.00 10.04 6.10
C GLY A 226 28.72 8.73 6.44
N GLY A 227 28.99 7.85 5.47
CA GLY A 227 29.72 6.59 5.67
C GLY A 227 28.95 5.53 6.45
N GLY A 228 29.32 4.27 6.27
CA GLY A 228 28.73 3.14 7.00
C GLY A 228 27.64 2.37 6.27
N THR A 229 27.09 2.89 5.16
CA THR A 229 26.13 2.17 4.31
C THR A 229 26.83 1.81 2.99
N GLY A 230 26.90 0.55 2.64
CA GLY A 230 27.49 0.10 1.37
C GLY A 230 26.52 0.28 0.19
N ASP A 231 27.07 0.38 -1.04
CA ASP A 231 26.26 0.53 -2.26
C ASP A 231 25.21 -0.57 -2.40
N THR A 232 25.52 -1.79 -1.97
CA THR A 232 24.60 -2.93 -1.97
C THR A 232 23.43 -2.74 -1.00
N ASP A 233 23.67 -2.19 0.19
CA ASP A 233 22.60 -1.93 1.17
C ASP A 233 21.67 -0.83 0.67
N ILE A 234 22.22 0.21 0.01
CA ILE A 234 21.45 1.29 -0.63
C ILE A 234 20.58 0.73 -1.75
N PHE A 235 21.16 -0.11 -2.58
CA PHE A 235 20.45 -0.76 -3.67
C PHE A 235 19.25 -1.55 -3.14
N TYR A 236 19.45 -2.45 -2.17
CA TYR A 236 18.34 -3.24 -1.61
C TYR A 236 17.29 -2.38 -0.91
N ALA A 237 17.70 -1.30 -0.24
CA ALA A 237 16.77 -0.36 0.35
C ALA A 237 15.86 0.28 -0.71
N LEU A 238 16.42 0.75 -1.82
CA LEU A 238 15.67 1.34 -2.94
C LEU A 238 14.74 0.31 -3.59
N VAL A 239 15.21 -0.92 -3.83
CA VAL A 239 14.37 -2.01 -4.36
C VAL A 239 13.14 -2.24 -3.47
N LYS A 240 13.33 -2.32 -2.16
CA LYS A 240 12.25 -2.57 -1.20
C LYS A 240 11.27 -1.41 -1.12
N LEU A 241 11.77 -0.17 -1.17
CA LEU A 241 10.94 1.04 -1.24
C LEU A 241 10.11 1.08 -2.52
N ILE A 242 10.73 0.79 -3.67
CA ILE A 242 10.03 0.76 -4.97
C ILE A 242 8.96 -0.34 -4.97
N LEU A 243 9.24 -1.52 -4.41
CA LEU A 243 8.25 -2.59 -4.30
C LEU A 243 7.05 -2.17 -3.45
N ALA A 244 7.29 -1.54 -2.29
CA ALA A 244 6.23 -1.02 -1.43
C ALA A 244 5.38 0.04 -2.16
N LYS A 245 6.03 0.92 -2.93
CA LYS A 245 5.37 1.94 -3.73
C LYS A 245 4.50 1.34 -4.85
N LEU A 246 5.04 0.39 -5.62
CA LEU A 246 4.29 -0.30 -6.67
C LEU A 246 3.04 -0.99 -6.11
N TYR A 247 3.17 -1.64 -4.95
CA TYR A 247 2.05 -2.28 -4.28
C TYR A 247 0.97 -1.27 -3.88
N ASP A 248 1.36 -0.13 -3.32
CA ASP A 248 0.44 0.92 -2.92
C ASP A 248 -0.30 1.51 -4.13
N GLU A 249 0.42 1.86 -5.21
CA GLU A 249 -0.20 2.39 -6.43
C GLU A 249 -1.20 1.42 -7.06
N GLN A 250 -0.93 0.11 -7.02
CA GLN A 250 -1.83 -0.92 -7.57
C GLN A 250 -3.10 -1.11 -6.74
N ASN A 251 -3.01 -0.95 -5.41
CA ASN A 251 -4.09 -1.30 -4.50
C ASN A 251 -4.84 -0.10 -3.92
N THR A 252 -4.41 1.14 -4.21
CA THR A 252 -5.14 2.34 -3.81
C THR A 252 -6.31 2.57 -4.77
N SER A 253 -7.53 2.71 -4.23
CA SER A 253 -8.74 2.99 -5.00
C SER A 253 -8.85 4.47 -5.38
N ASP A 254 -9.68 4.79 -6.36
CA ASP A 254 -9.95 6.17 -6.77
C ASP A 254 -10.47 6.99 -5.60
N ASN A 255 -9.96 8.22 -5.46
CA ASN A 255 -10.25 9.16 -4.37
C ASN A 255 -9.79 8.71 -2.98
N GLU A 256 -8.92 7.71 -2.88
CA GLU A 256 -8.24 7.33 -1.64
C GLU A 256 -6.82 7.89 -1.57
N GLU A 257 -6.33 8.09 -0.33
CA GLU A 257 -4.95 8.53 -0.06
C GLU A 257 -3.97 7.40 -0.35
N TYR A 258 -2.90 7.69 -1.10
CA TYR A 258 -1.77 6.77 -1.15
C TYR A 258 -1.13 6.65 0.24
N LYS A 259 -0.67 5.46 0.56
CA LYS A 259 0.02 5.18 1.83
C LYS A 259 1.54 5.36 1.71
N PHE A 260 2.08 5.22 0.49
CA PHE A 260 3.50 5.45 0.22
C PHE A 260 3.77 6.95 0.02
N GLN A 261 3.70 7.70 1.10
CA GLN A 261 4.04 9.12 1.15
C GLN A 261 4.37 9.51 2.59
N ILE A 262 4.99 10.65 2.79
CA ILE A 262 5.10 11.30 4.10
C ILE A 262 3.94 12.27 4.23
N PHE A 263 3.03 12.04 5.18
CA PHE A 263 1.92 12.96 5.38
C PHE A 263 2.41 14.32 5.87
N SER A 264 1.89 15.37 5.24
CA SER A 264 2.12 16.73 5.67
C SER A 264 0.86 17.33 6.25
N TYR A 265 1.03 18.15 7.27
CA TYR A 265 -0.02 18.93 7.93
C TYR A 265 -0.06 20.39 7.47
N SER A 266 0.79 20.76 6.51
CA SER A 266 0.79 22.06 5.85
C SER A 266 0.84 21.89 4.32
N GLU A 267 0.29 22.85 3.57
CA GLU A 267 0.27 22.81 2.10
C GLU A 267 1.68 22.91 1.51
N ASP A 268 2.57 23.65 2.15
CA ASP A 268 3.97 23.82 1.77
C ASP A 268 4.87 22.67 2.19
N ARG A 269 4.31 21.62 2.84
CA ARG A 269 4.99 20.41 3.29
C ARG A 269 6.13 20.65 4.29
N ASN A 270 6.07 21.73 5.08
CA ASN A 270 7.05 22.03 6.13
C ASN A 270 6.69 21.39 7.48
N ASP A 271 5.43 21.01 7.70
CA ASP A 271 4.96 20.32 8.90
C ASP A 271 4.64 18.84 8.57
N LEU A 272 5.58 17.95 8.89
CA LEU A 272 5.52 16.55 8.50
C LEU A 272 5.13 15.67 9.69
N GLU A 273 4.52 14.51 9.38
CA GLU A 273 4.21 13.49 10.37
C GLU A 273 5.47 12.93 11.05
N ASN A 274 5.28 12.30 12.20
CA ASN A 274 6.37 11.64 12.91
C ASN A 274 7.04 10.57 12.01
N PRO A 275 8.38 10.64 11.82
CA PRO A 275 9.13 9.72 10.98
C PRO A 275 8.93 8.23 11.33
N ASP A 276 8.77 7.88 12.61
CA ASP A 276 8.54 6.49 13.02
C ASP A 276 7.18 5.96 12.55
N ILE A 277 6.14 6.80 12.57
CA ILE A 277 4.80 6.44 12.06
C ILE A 277 4.86 6.18 10.55
N ALA A 278 5.54 7.05 9.82
CA ALA A 278 5.75 6.87 8.39
C ALA A 278 6.53 5.58 8.09
N TYR A 279 7.62 5.36 8.80
CA TYR A 279 8.45 4.16 8.66
C TYR A 279 7.65 2.86 8.91
N ASP A 280 6.85 2.80 9.95
CA ASP A 280 6.05 1.61 10.26
C ASP A 280 4.98 1.35 9.19
N ARG A 281 4.35 2.39 8.64
CA ARG A 281 3.41 2.30 7.53
C ARG A 281 4.07 1.78 6.25
N ILE A 282 5.26 2.29 5.91
CA ILE A 282 5.99 1.83 4.72
C ILE A 282 6.48 0.39 4.89
N ASN A 283 6.90 -0.02 6.08
CA ASN A 283 7.21 -1.43 6.36
C ASN A 283 5.99 -2.33 6.18
N GLN A 284 4.81 -1.88 6.59
CA GLN A 284 3.60 -2.67 6.38
C GLN A 284 3.29 -2.83 4.90
N LEU A 285 3.37 -1.75 4.10
CA LEU A 285 3.22 -1.83 2.65
C LEU A 285 4.21 -2.82 2.01
N TYR A 286 5.46 -2.79 2.46
CA TYR A 286 6.48 -3.73 1.97
C TYR A 286 6.15 -5.18 2.31
N ARG A 287 5.70 -5.46 3.54
CA ARG A 287 5.28 -6.81 3.96
C ARG A 287 4.08 -7.30 3.16
N ASP A 288 3.09 -6.43 2.96
CA ASP A 288 1.92 -6.73 2.14
C ASP A 288 2.31 -7.01 0.69
N ALA A 289 3.27 -6.27 0.15
CA ALA A 289 3.82 -6.51 -1.18
C ALA A 289 4.55 -7.87 -1.27
N LEU A 290 5.35 -8.23 -0.25
CA LEU A 290 5.99 -9.53 -0.20
C LEU A 290 4.99 -10.69 -0.23
N VAL A 291 3.90 -10.57 0.51
CA VAL A 291 2.85 -11.60 0.54
C VAL A 291 2.08 -11.65 -0.78
N ASN A 292 1.55 -10.51 -1.22
CA ASN A 292 0.57 -10.46 -2.29
C ASN A 292 1.18 -10.44 -3.70
N MET A 293 2.38 -9.83 -3.87
CA MET A 293 3.04 -9.77 -5.17
C MET A 293 4.11 -10.86 -5.34
N LEU A 294 4.81 -11.22 -4.25
CA LEU A 294 5.93 -12.16 -4.31
C LEU A 294 5.60 -13.55 -3.75
N ASN A 295 4.37 -13.78 -3.27
CA ASN A 295 3.92 -15.03 -2.66
C ASN A 295 4.84 -15.51 -1.52
N THR A 296 5.38 -14.57 -0.73
CA THR A 296 6.19 -14.87 0.45
C THR A 296 5.25 -15.29 1.59
N PRO A 297 5.55 -16.37 2.34
CA PRO A 297 4.77 -16.74 3.51
C PRO A 297 4.71 -15.60 4.55
N GLU A 298 3.55 -15.37 5.16
CA GLU A 298 3.32 -14.26 6.10
C GLU A 298 4.30 -14.27 7.29
N ASP A 299 4.60 -15.44 7.85
CA ASP A 299 5.53 -15.58 8.97
C ASP A 299 6.95 -15.12 8.63
N LYS A 300 7.32 -15.18 7.35
CA LYS A 300 8.61 -14.70 6.83
C LYS A 300 8.53 -13.22 6.44
N ALA A 301 7.46 -12.80 5.78
CA ALA A 301 7.24 -11.41 5.41
C ALA A 301 7.22 -10.50 6.65
N ASN A 302 6.57 -10.91 7.73
CA ASN A 302 6.47 -10.16 8.98
C ASN A 302 7.83 -9.91 9.68
N LYS A 303 8.86 -10.67 9.33
CA LYS A 303 10.24 -10.47 9.83
C LYS A 303 11.07 -9.53 8.96
N GLN A 304 10.54 -9.08 7.83
CA GLN A 304 11.25 -8.23 6.89
C GLN A 304 10.98 -6.76 7.15
N TYR A 305 11.98 -5.94 6.85
CA TYR A 305 11.94 -4.50 6.91
C TYR A 305 12.43 -3.92 5.59
N VAL A 306 11.90 -2.75 5.22
CA VAL A 306 12.38 -1.99 4.05
C VAL A 306 13.87 -1.70 4.23
N VAL A 307 14.23 -1.15 5.37
CA VAL A 307 15.60 -0.80 5.74
C VAL A 307 15.77 -0.98 7.25
N ASP A 308 16.93 -1.42 7.67
CA ASP A 308 17.29 -1.44 9.08
C ASP A 308 17.62 -0.01 9.55
N LYS A 309 16.86 0.52 10.51
CA LYS A 309 17.06 1.86 11.10
C LYS A 309 18.46 2.08 11.67
N GLU A 310 19.07 1.03 12.21
CA GLU A 310 20.40 1.11 12.81
C GLU A 310 21.50 1.28 11.74
N LYS A 311 21.27 0.70 10.56
CA LYS A 311 22.22 0.79 9.44
C LYS A 311 22.11 2.09 8.65
N MET A 312 20.91 2.57 8.41
CA MET A 312 20.71 3.69 7.47
C MET A 312 20.09 4.92 8.12
N GLY A 313 19.78 5.03 9.32
CA GLY A 313 19.15 6.19 9.95
C GLY A 313 17.82 6.63 9.32
N ILE A 314 16.84 6.92 10.15
CA ILE A 314 15.46 7.18 9.72
C ILE A 314 15.33 8.39 8.78
N SER A 315 16.13 9.45 8.99
CA SER A 315 16.07 10.66 8.15
C SER A 315 16.38 10.40 6.67
N LYS A 316 17.31 9.48 6.38
CA LYS A 316 17.65 9.07 5.01
C LYS A 316 16.50 8.30 4.37
N ILE A 317 15.84 7.45 5.15
CA ILE A 317 14.67 6.68 4.69
C ILE A 317 13.53 7.63 4.34
N ILE A 318 13.23 8.59 5.22
CA ILE A 318 12.21 9.62 4.99
C ILE A 318 12.52 10.44 3.73
N TYR A 319 13.77 10.86 3.55
CA TYR A 319 14.20 11.57 2.34
C TYR A 319 13.97 10.73 1.08
N ALA A 320 14.30 9.44 1.11
CA ALA A 320 14.09 8.56 -0.03
C ALA A 320 12.59 8.41 -0.36
N ILE A 321 11.73 8.28 0.66
CA ILE A 321 10.27 8.22 0.46
C ILE A 321 9.77 9.52 -0.16
N GLN A 322 10.14 10.69 0.40
CA GLN A 322 9.76 12.00 -0.12
C GLN A 322 10.21 12.23 -1.56
N SER A 323 11.40 11.73 -1.92
CA SER A 323 11.93 11.84 -3.28
C SER A 323 11.17 10.97 -4.29
N LEU A 324 10.55 9.87 -3.84
CA LEU A 324 9.84 8.92 -4.70
C LEU A 324 8.32 9.15 -4.71
N GLU A 325 7.75 9.75 -3.65
CA GLU A 325 6.31 9.77 -3.40
C GLU A 325 5.48 10.48 -4.48
N GLU A 326 6.03 11.49 -5.14
CA GLU A 326 5.29 12.27 -6.14
C GLU A 326 5.17 11.59 -7.52
N TYR A 327 6.00 10.60 -7.82
CA TYR A 327 6.03 9.93 -9.12
C TYR A 327 5.09 8.73 -9.16
N SER A 328 4.35 8.52 -10.24
CA SER A 328 3.67 7.24 -10.50
C SER A 328 4.59 6.30 -11.26
N PHE A 329 4.89 5.15 -10.68
CA PHE A 329 5.74 4.13 -11.29
C PHE A 329 4.93 3.14 -12.15
N ILE A 330 3.62 3.13 -12.00
CA ILE A 330 2.74 2.30 -12.82
C ILE A 330 2.31 3.04 -14.08
N GLU A 331 1.76 4.25 -13.94
CA GLU A 331 1.29 5.04 -15.09
C GLU A 331 2.42 5.74 -15.84
N GLY A 332 3.50 6.12 -15.14
CA GLY A 332 4.66 6.77 -15.74
C GLY A 332 5.42 5.94 -16.77
N ARG A 333 5.19 4.63 -16.82
CA ARG A 333 5.75 3.72 -17.86
C ARG A 333 5.38 4.13 -19.29
N HIS A 334 4.24 4.76 -19.46
CA HIS A 334 3.71 5.15 -20.77
C HIS A 334 3.98 6.62 -21.13
N SER A 335 4.82 7.31 -20.35
CA SER A 335 4.94 8.77 -20.42
C SER A 335 5.64 9.31 -21.67
N TYR A 336 6.40 8.51 -22.43
CA TYR A 336 7.08 8.97 -23.66
C TYR A 336 7.18 7.88 -24.72
N ASP A 337 6.77 8.18 -25.94
CA ASP A 337 6.91 7.48 -27.25
C ASP A 337 7.75 6.18 -27.29
N GLY A 338 7.39 5.17 -26.48
CA GLY A 338 8.02 3.86 -26.50
C GLY A 338 9.38 3.76 -25.78
N VAL A 339 9.78 4.76 -24.99
CA VAL A 339 10.99 4.72 -24.17
C VAL A 339 10.62 4.29 -22.76
N ASP A 340 11.21 3.19 -22.32
CA ASP A 340 11.03 2.63 -20.97
C ASP A 340 11.96 3.36 -19.97
N LEU A 341 11.56 4.58 -19.59
CA LEU A 341 12.36 5.42 -18.71
C LEU A 341 12.50 4.85 -17.29
N LEU A 342 11.46 4.21 -16.78
CA LEU A 342 11.48 3.64 -15.42
C LEU A 342 12.29 2.37 -15.34
N GLY A 343 12.23 1.52 -16.36
CA GLY A 343 13.10 0.38 -16.48
C GLY A 343 14.56 0.77 -16.57
N ASP A 344 14.90 1.75 -17.42
CA ASP A 344 16.26 2.30 -17.55
C ASP A 344 16.75 2.92 -16.23
N PHE A 345 15.89 3.65 -15.51
CA PHE A 345 16.16 4.19 -14.18
C PHE A 345 16.51 3.07 -13.20
N PHE A 346 15.70 2.02 -13.14
CA PHE A 346 15.93 0.90 -12.23
C PHE A 346 17.17 0.08 -12.61
N GLU A 347 17.41 -0.17 -13.89
CA GLU A 347 18.65 -0.81 -14.38
C GLU A 347 19.90 -0.01 -14.00
N SER A 348 19.82 1.32 -13.99
CA SER A 348 20.93 2.17 -13.55
C SER A 348 21.20 2.04 -12.06
N ILE A 349 20.15 1.95 -11.23
CA ILE A 349 20.26 1.68 -9.78
C ILE A 349 20.92 0.30 -9.54
N ILE A 350 20.49 -0.73 -10.27
CA ILE A 350 21.09 -2.07 -10.18
C ILE A 350 22.60 -1.99 -10.51
N ARG A 351 22.95 -1.40 -11.63
CA ARG A 351 24.34 -1.32 -12.08
C ARG A 351 25.24 -0.59 -11.10
N ASP A 352 24.76 0.50 -10.51
CA ASP A 352 25.52 1.29 -9.53
C ASP A 352 25.65 0.58 -8.19
N GLY A 353 24.60 -0.10 -7.70
CA GLY A 353 24.62 -0.83 -6.44
C GLY A 353 25.56 -2.04 -6.37
N PHE A 354 25.97 -2.58 -7.53
CA PHE A 354 26.80 -3.79 -7.58
C PHE A 354 28.22 -3.59 -8.10
N LYS A 355 28.66 -2.37 -8.36
CA LYS A 355 30.01 -2.09 -8.87
C LYS A 355 31.15 -2.67 -8.02
N GLN A 356 30.93 -2.96 -6.74
CA GLN A 356 31.97 -3.38 -5.80
C GLN A 356 31.76 -4.78 -5.18
N THR A 357 30.74 -5.53 -5.55
CA THR A 357 30.44 -6.80 -4.90
C THR A 357 31.30 -7.94 -5.50
N LYS A 358 32.19 -8.53 -4.69
CA LYS A 358 33.04 -9.66 -5.12
C LYS A 358 32.19 -10.87 -5.51
N GLY A 359 32.29 -11.32 -6.77
CA GLY A 359 31.75 -12.61 -7.23
C GLY A 359 30.38 -12.56 -7.91
N GLN A 360 29.72 -11.41 -7.98
CA GLN A 360 28.51 -11.22 -8.79
C GLN A 360 28.87 -10.39 -10.02
N PHE A 361 28.93 -11.03 -11.19
CA PHE A 361 29.24 -10.37 -12.45
C PHE A 361 27.96 -10.13 -13.22
N PHE A 362 27.66 -8.86 -13.49
CA PHE A 362 26.58 -8.50 -14.40
C PHE A 362 27.06 -8.70 -15.84
N THR A 363 26.27 -9.42 -16.60
CA THR A 363 26.54 -9.54 -18.04
C THR A 363 26.11 -8.25 -18.72
N HIS A 364 27.02 -7.62 -19.44
CA HIS A 364 26.72 -6.40 -20.18
C HIS A 364 25.60 -6.63 -21.20
N THR A 365 24.64 -5.74 -21.29
CA THR A 365 23.45 -5.87 -22.16
C THR A 365 23.79 -6.18 -23.61
N ASN A 366 24.88 -5.60 -24.17
CA ASN A 366 25.31 -5.91 -25.53
C ASN A 366 25.78 -7.36 -25.72
N ILE A 367 26.35 -7.98 -24.66
CA ILE A 367 26.74 -9.39 -24.72
C ILE A 367 25.46 -10.25 -24.68
N VAL A 368 24.50 -9.90 -23.85
CA VAL A 368 23.21 -10.59 -23.77
C VAL A 368 22.48 -10.52 -25.11
N LYS A 369 22.39 -9.34 -25.71
CA LYS A 369 21.80 -9.15 -27.05
C LYS A 369 22.52 -9.98 -28.11
N PHE A 370 23.86 -9.97 -28.09
CA PHE A 370 24.65 -10.78 -29.01
C PHE A 370 24.33 -12.28 -28.88
N ILE A 371 24.19 -12.79 -27.66
CA ILE A 371 23.85 -14.19 -27.42
C ILE A 371 22.43 -14.50 -27.91
N ILE A 372 21.44 -13.64 -27.60
CA ILE A 372 20.04 -13.83 -28.00
C ILE A 372 19.90 -13.87 -29.52
N PHE A 373 20.53 -12.92 -30.24
CA PHE A 373 20.52 -12.91 -31.70
C PHE A 373 21.39 -14.02 -32.30
N GLY A 374 22.52 -14.35 -31.68
CA GLY A 374 23.39 -15.44 -32.13
C GLY A 374 22.69 -16.81 -32.04
N LEU A 375 21.83 -16.99 -31.07
CA LEU A 375 20.95 -18.19 -30.93
C LEU A 375 19.70 -18.10 -31.83
N GLN A 376 19.52 -17.02 -32.58
CA GLN A 376 18.35 -16.77 -33.43
C GLN A 376 17.00 -16.87 -32.68
N VAL A 377 16.96 -16.46 -31.44
CA VAL A 377 15.75 -16.53 -30.60
C VAL A 377 14.62 -15.72 -31.22
N ASP A 378 14.93 -14.62 -31.87
CA ASP A 378 13.99 -13.78 -32.63
C ASP A 378 13.29 -14.57 -33.76
N ASN A 379 14.05 -15.25 -34.62
CA ASN A 379 13.51 -16.07 -35.71
C ASN A 379 12.75 -17.29 -35.19
N PHE A 380 13.29 -17.98 -34.16
CA PHE A 380 12.66 -19.10 -33.51
C PHE A 380 11.30 -18.73 -32.89
N THR A 381 11.22 -17.56 -32.28
CA THR A 381 9.95 -17.04 -31.72
C THR A 381 8.88 -16.87 -32.80
N ILE A 382 9.21 -16.27 -33.94
CA ILE A 382 8.28 -16.10 -35.06
C ILE A 382 7.83 -17.45 -35.64
N GLU A 383 8.77 -18.39 -35.74
CA GLU A 383 8.47 -19.74 -36.19
C GLU A 383 7.48 -20.46 -35.23
N MET A 384 7.71 -20.38 -33.95
CA MET A 384 6.83 -20.97 -32.92
C MET A 384 5.42 -20.37 -32.97
N ILE A 385 5.30 -19.05 -33.09
CA ILE A 385 3.99 -18.40 -33.21
C ILE A 385 3.28 -18.90 -34.48
N ASN A 386 3.98 -18.90 -35.62
CA ASN A 386 3.39 -19.27 -36.90
C ASN A 386 2.97 -20.75 -36.99
N ASN A 387 3.72 -21.65 -36.36
CA ASN A 387 3.52 -23.09 -36.50
C ASN A 387 2.74 -23.70 -35.33
N LYS A 388 2.85 -23.12 -34.10
CA LYS A 388 2.28 -23.69 -32.90
C LYS A 388 1.29 -22.75 -32.18
N ASN A 389 1.08 -21.53 -32.66
CA ASN A 389 0.26 -20.48 -32.04
C ASN A 389 0.63 -20.22 -30.56
N LYS A 390 1.91 -20.32 -30.22
CA LYS A 390 2.43 -20.06 -28.87
C LYS A 390 3.81 -19.43 -28.91
N LEU A 391 4.20 -18.78 -27.84
CA LEU A 391 5.57 -18.35 -27.60
C LEU A 391 6.43 -19.50 -27.12
N PRO A 392 7.75 -19.47 -27.36
CA PRO A 392 8.69 -20.33 -26.65
C PRO A 392 8.64 -20.08 -25.14
N THR A 393 8.95 -21.09 -24.36
CA THR A 393 9.22 -20.96 -22.92
C THR A 393 10.69 -20.73 -22.69
N TYR A 394 11.01 -19.73 -21.85
CA TYR A 394 12.38 -19.29 -21.59
C TYR A 394 12.71 -19.43 -20.12
N ILE A 395 13.95 -19.83 -19.81
CA ILE A 395 14.41 -19.86 -18.42
C ILE A 395 15.87 -19.38 -18.30
N ASP A 396 16.12 -18.61 -17.24
CA ASP A 396 17.45 -18.36 -16.69
C ASP A 396 17.56 -19.00 -15.29
N PRO A 397 18.26 -20.14 -15.15
CA PRO A 397 18.36 -20.83 -13.86
C PRO A 397 19.42 -20.22 -12.92
N SER A 398 20.09 -19.13 -13.29
CA SER A 398 20.95 -18.33 -12.41
C SER A 398 20.80 -16.85 -12.75
N ALA A 399 19.57 -16.34 -12.54
CA ALA A 399 19.09 -15.11 -13.14
C ALA A 399 19.85 -13.84 -12.69
N GLY A 400 20.55 -13.86 -11.55
CA GLY A 400 21.38 -12.75 -11.09
C GLY A 400 20.59 -11.46 -10.98
N SER A 401 20.89 -10.47 -11.79
CA SER A 401 20.15 -9.20 -11.88
C SER A 401 18.92 -9.25 -12.79
N GLY A 402 18.70 -10.35 -13.50
CA GLY A 402 17.61 -10.49 -14.47
C GLY A 402 17.91 -9.92 -15.86
N THR A 403 19.12 -9.45 -16.12
CA THR A 403 19.49 -8.79 -17.40
C THR A 403 19.16 -9.67 -18.61
N PHE A 404 19.41 -10.99 -18.53
CA PHE A 404 19.05 -11.91 -19.62
C PHE A 404 17.54 -11.95 -19.85
N LEU A 405 16.75 -12.03 -18.80
CA LEU A 405 15.28 -12.13 -18.89
C LEU A 405 14.66 -10.85 -19.43
N ILE A 406 15.16 -9.70 -18.99
CA ILE A 406 14.66 -8.38 -19.43
C ILE A 406 15.02 -8.10 -20.88
N GLU A 407 16.27 -8.30 -21.27
CA GLU A 407 16.69 -8.11 -22.66
C GLU A 407 15.98 -9.08 -23.60
N LEU A 408 15.78 -10.33 -23.15
CA LEU A 408 15.00 -11.32 -23.89
C LEU A 408 13.56 -10.83 -24.10
N MET A 409 12.90 -10.36 -23.04
CA MET A 409 11.55 -9.84 -23.10
C MET A 409 11.44 -8.67 -24.09
N LYS A 410 12.34 -7.68 -23.98
CA LYS A 410 12.41 -6.53 -24.89
C LYS A 410 12.57 -6.97 -26.35
N ILE A 411 13.53 -7.86 -26.61
CA ILE A 411 13.83 -8.34 -27.98
C ILE A 411 12.65 -9.13 -28.56
N VAL A 412 12.05 -10.01 -27.78
CA VAL A 412 10.89 -10.82 -28.23
C VAL A 412 9.70 -9.92 -28.54
N THR A 413 9.35 -8.99 -27.64
CA THR A 413 8.25 -8.05 -27.85
C THR A 413 8.48 -7.21 -29.11
N GLU A 414 9.67 -6.63 -29.26
CA GLU A 414 10.01 -5.81 -30.43
C GLU A 414 9.99 -6.63 -31.73
N THR A 415 10.55 -7.84 -31.69
CA THR A 415 10.55 -8.76 -32.86
C THR A 415 9.14 -9.10 -33.31
N VAL A 416 8.26 -9.45 -32.38
CA VAL A 416 6.87 -9.81 -32.70
C VAL A 416 6.11 -8.61 -33.24
N LYS A 417 6.24 -7.43 -32.63
CA LYS A 417 5.61 -6.18 -33.09
C LYS A 417 6.06 -5.80 -34.50
N ARG A 418 7.37 -5.81 -34.76
CA ARG A 418 7.92 -5.52 -36.09
C ARG A 418 7.53 -6.56 -37.14
N SER A 419 7.34 -7.81 -36.74
CA SER A 419 7.01 -8.94 -37.64
C SER A 419 5.51 -9.06 -37.94
N GLN A 420 4.65 -8.34 -37.23
CA GLN A 420 3.20 -8.45 -37.33
C GLN A 420 2.68 -8.41 -38.79
N LYS A 421 3.18 -7.48 -39.60
CA LYS A 421 2.72 -7.29 -40.98
C LYS A 421 3.41 -8.19 -42.00
N ASN A 422 4.67 -8.56 -41.75
CA ASN A 422 5.56 -9.12 -42.77
C ASN A 422 5.90 -10.61 -42.55
N LYS A 423 6.10 -11.04 -41.32
CA LYS A 423 6.59 -12.38 -40.98
C LYS A 423 5.54 -13.25 -40.27
N LEU A 424 4.55 -12.66 -39.58
CA LEU A 424 3.47 -13.41 -38.97
C LEU A 424 2.37 -13.77 -39.98
N LYS A 425 1.83 -14.98 -39.90
CA LYS A 425 0.71 -15.42 -40.71
C LYS A 425 -0.52 -14.54 -40.45
N GLN A 426 -1.20 -14.12 -41.53
CA GLN A 426 -2.33 -13.18 -41.47
C GLN A 426 -3.69 -13.88 -41.27
N ASN A 427 -3.73 -15.00 -40.55
CA ASN A 427 -4.96 -15.69 -40.20
C ASN A 427 -5.55 -15.17 -38.86
N THR A 428 -6.83 -15.49 -38.62
CA THR A 428 -7.56 -15.03 -37.43
C THR A 428 -6.89 -15.49 -36.11
N THR A 429 -6.38 -16.72 -36.09
CA THR A 429 -5.74 -17.31 -34.89
C THR A 429 -4.51 -16.51 -34.46
N ILE A 430 -3.63 -16.20 -35.42
CA ILE A 430 -2.40 -15.43 -35.14
C ILE A 430 -2.75 -13.97 -34.80
N LYS A 431 -3.74 -13.38 -35.47
CA LYS A 431 -4.21 -12.03 -35.12
C LYS A 431 -4.73 -11.95 -33.69
N ASN A 432 -5.57 -12.92 -33.28
CA ASN A 432 -6.07 -12.99 -31.91
C ASN A 432 -4.94 -13.23 -30.89
N PHE A 433 -4.01 -14.13 -31.23
CA PHE A 433 -2.83 -14.37 -30.39
C PHE A 433 -2.03 -13.07 -30.18
N TYR A 434 -1.77 -12.31 -31.26
CA TYR A 434 -1.06 -11.04 -31.18
C TYR A 434 -1.83 -10.01 -30.33
N SER A 435 -3.13 -9.83 -30.57
CA SER A 435 -3.95 -8.89 -29.82
C SER A 435 -3.96 -9.20 -28.32
N ASN A 436 -4.04 -10.48 -27.95
CA ASN A 436 -4.12 -10.88 -26.54
C ASN A 436 -2.80 -10.74 -25.78
N ASN A 437 -1.66 -10.73 -26.47
CA ASN A 437 -0.35 -10.78 -25.82
C ASN A 437 0.51 -9.51 -26.01
N PHE A 438 0.28 -8.72 -27.07
CA PHE A 438 1.18 -7.64 -27.50
C PHE A 438 0.48 -6.31 -27.80
N MET A 439 -0.80 -6.16 -27.47
CA MET A 439 -1.51 -4.89 -27.70
C MET A 439 -1.06 -3.81 -26.71
N PRO A 440 -0.82 -2.57 -27.16
CA PRO A 440 -0.27 -1.49 -26.34
C PRO A 440 -1.12 -1.13 -25.13
N ASP A 441 -2.44 -1.16 -25.26
CA ASP A 441 -3.38 -0.70 -24.23
C ASP A 441 -3.46 -1.63 -23.00
N GLU A 442 -2.96 -2.87 -23.13
CA GLU A 442 -3.03 -3.88 -22.06
C GLU A 442 -1.68 -4.33 -21.53
N ASN A 443 -0.61 -3.57 -21.73
CA ASN A 443 0.72 -4.00 -21.35
C ASN A 443 1.36 -5.01 -22.32
N GLU A 444 2.15 -4.52 -23.23
CA GLU A 444 2.80 -5.25 -24.32
C GLU A 444 3.73 -6.39 -23.90
N ASN A 445 4.15 -6.43 -22.64
CA ASN A 445 5.01 -7.45 -22.06
C ASN A 445 4.27 -8.47 -21.19
N LYS A 446 2.95 -8.39 -21.09
CA LYS A 446 2.10 -9.31 -20.28
C LYS A 446 2.34 -10.79 -20.58
N TRP A 447 2.72 -11.11 -21.82
CA TRP A 447 3.09 -12.46 -22.23
C TRP A 447 4.20 -13.08 -21.39
N ALA A 448 5.13 -12.25 -20.88
CA ALA A 448 6.29 -12.71 -20.12
C ALA A 448 5.92 -13.46 -18.85
N ASN A 449 4.81 -13.10 -18.20
CA ASN A 449 4.36 -13.78 -16.97
C ASN A 449 4.00 -15.26 -17.17
N GLN A 450 3.78 -15.70 -18.40
CA GLN A 450 3.46 -17.10 -18.73
C GLN A 450 4.64 -17.86 -19.33
N PHE A 451 5.59 -17.16 -19.94
CA PHE A 451 6.63 -17.78 -20.77
C PHE A 451 8.06 -17.53 -20.30
N ILE A 452 8.29 -16.57 -19.40
CA ILE A 452 9.61 -16.27 -18.83
C ILE A 452 9.72 -16.78 -17.41
N TYR A 453 10.83 -17.47 -17.13
CA TYR A 453 11.13 -18.07 -15.83
C TYR A 453 12.55 -17.68 -15.41
N GLY A 454 12.74 -17.46 -14.11
CA GLY A 454 14.05 -17.19 -13.53
C GLY A 454 14.22 -17.86 -12.18
N ILE A 455 15.43 -18.32 -11.88
CA ILE A 455 15.81 -18.89 -10.60
C ILE A 455 16.97 -18.09 -10.04
N GLU A 456 16.84 -17.57 -8.80
CA GLU A 456 17.90 -16.81 -8.14
C GLU A 456 18.02 -17.24 -6.67
N ASN A 457 19.23 -17.63 -6.26
CA ASN A 457 19.45 -18.14 -4.90
C ASN A 457 19.33 -17.03 -3.84
N ASN A 458 19.71 -15.82 -4.15
CA ASN A 458 19.61 -14.67 -3.25
C ASN A 458 18.19 -14.09 -3.28
N PHE A 459 17.53 -14.07 -2.11
CA PHE A 459 16.16 -13.58 -1.98
C PHE A 459 16.01 -12.09 -2.35
N ASP A 460 16.92 -11.24 -1.88
CA ASP A 460 16.85 -9.79 -2.14
C ASP A 460 17.12 -9.50 -3.62
N LEU A 461 18.05 -10.21 -4.25
CA LEU A 461 18.32 -10.07 -5.67
C LEU A 461 17.15 -10.59 -6.52
N GLY A 462 16.54 -11.71 -6.14
CA GLY A 462 15.31 -12.20 -6.77
C GLY A 462 14.14 -11.23 -6.63
N THR A 463 14.04 -10.53 -5.51
CA THR A 463 13.09 -9.43 -5.32
C THR A 463 13.38 -8.29 -6.30
N ALA A 464 14.65 -7.93 -6.48
CA ALA A 464 15.07 -6.90 -7.44
C ALA A 464 14.69 -7.28 -8.88
N ILE A 465 14.91 -8.54 -9.28
CA ILE A 465 14.50 -9.01 -10.61
C ILE A 465 12.99 -8.84 -10.79
N LYS A 466 12.18 -9.25 -9.81
CA LYS A 466 10.71 -9.12 -9.90
C LYS A 466 10.28 -7.66 -10.03
N VAL A 467 10.84 -6.77 -9.22
CA VAL A 467 10.58 -5.33 -9.33
C VAL A 467 10.94 -4.82 -10.72
N ASN A 468 12.11 -5.20 -11.23
CA ASN A 468 12.57 -4.80 -12.55
C ASN A 468 11.64 -5.30 -13.66
N MET A 469 11.23 -6.55 -13.62
CA MET A 469 10.27 -7.12 -14.58
C MET A 469 8.92 -6.40 -14.53
N ILE A 470 8.39 -6.09 -13.34
CA ILE A 470 7.14 -5.33 -13.17
C ILE A 470 7.27 -3.92 -13.76
N LEU A 471 8.39 -3.23 -13.54
CA LEU A 471 8.64 -1.91 -14.13
C LEU A 471 8.71 -1.95 -15.65
N HIS A 472 9.21 -3.02 -16.21
CA HIS A 472 9.20 -3.27 -17.66
C HIS A 472 7.86 -3.81 -18.19
N GLY A 473 6.85 -3.98 -17.33
CA GLY A 473 5.48 -4.25 -17.73
C GLY A 473 5.13 -5.73 -17.93
N ASP A 474 5.85 -6.68 -17.36
CA ASP A 474 5.49 -8.10 -17.43
C ASP A 474 4.30 -8.50 -16.54
N GLY A 475 4.00 -7.68 -15.54
CA GLY A 475 2.92 -7.89 -14.58
C GLY A 475 3.29 -8.79 -13.40
N ASN A 476 3.92 -9.94 -13.57
CA ASN A 476 4.38 -10.84 -12.50
C ASN A 476 5.14 -12.04 -13.07
N ALA A 477 6.41 -11.89 -13.37
CA ALA A 477 7.24 -12.96 -13.91
C ALA A 477 7.42 -14.13 -12.93
N ASN A 478 7.64 -15.32 -13.48
CA ASN A 478 7.89 -16.54 -12.70
C ASN A 478 9.34 -16.56 -12.19
N ILE A 479 9.65 -15.69 -11.23
CA ILE A 479 10.96 -15.63 -10.58
C ILE A 479 10.89 -16.37 -9.24
N PHE A 480 11.74 -17.37 -9.09
CA PHE A 480 11.85 -18.21 -7.90
C PHE A 480 13.13 -17.85 -7.16
N ALA A 481 12.99 -17.33 -5.94
CA ALA A 481 14.11 -16.80 -5.18
C ALA A 481 14.09 -17.26 -3.72
N GLY A 482 15.28 -17.40 -3.14
CA GLY A 482 15.49 -17.70 -1.72
C GLY A 482 14.81 -18.98 -1.24
N ASP A 483 14.87 -19.26 0.07
CA ASP A 483 14.11 -20.31 0.81
C ASP A 483 14.05 -21.71 0.19
N GLY A 484 15.11 -22.10 -0.54
CA GLY A 484 15.17 -23.33 -1.31
C GLY A 484 14.34 -23.32 -2.59
N LYS A 485 13.65 -22.21 -2.92
CA LYS A 485 13.00 -22.00 -4.22
C LYS A 485 13.98 -21.50 -5.26
N GLY A 486 14.98 -20.73 -4.81
CA GLY A 486 16.03 -20.16 -5.63
C GLY A 486 17.22 -21.07 -5.91
N ASP A 487 17.19 -22.33 -5.49
CA ASP A 487 18.28 -23.27 -5.77
C ASP A 487 18.05 -24.00 -7.10
N ALA A 488 18.79 -23.58 -8.12
CA ALA A 488 18.71 -24.16 -9.47
C ALA A 488 19.15 -25.65 -9.54
N LEU A 489 19.84 -26.15 -8.52
CA LEU A 489 20.34 -27.50 -8.48
C LEU A 489 19.42 -28.46 -7.71
N LEU A 490 18.24 -28.03 -7.29
CA LEU A 490 17.22 -28.91 -6.72
C LEU A 490 16.76 -29.99 -7.71
N SER A 491 16.34 -31.15 -7.19
CA SER A 491 15.65 -32.14 -8.02
C SER A 491 14.31 -31.58 -8.54
N PHE A 492 13.86 -32.06 -9.70
CA PHE A 492 12.56 -31.67 -10.23
C PHE A 492 11.40 -32.05 -9.30
N GLU A 493 11.51 -33.15 -8.56
CA GLU A 493 10.54 -33.52 -7.54
C GLU A 493 10.43 -32.47 -6.42
N ASN A 494 11.56 -31.91 -5.99
CA ASN A 494 11.57 -30.86 -4.98
C ASN A 494 10.98 -29.55 -5.50
N TYR A 495 11.21 -29.21 -6.77
CA TYR A 495 10.56 -28.06 -7.39
C TYR A 495 9.04 -28.20 -7.42
N ASP A 496 8.53 -29.36 -7.85
CA ASP A 496 7.09 -29.61 -7.89
C ASP A 496 6.46 -29.51 -6.49
N LYS A 497 7.05 -30.16 -5.49
CA LYS A 497 6.53 -30.15 -4.12
C LYS A 497 6.59 -28.78 -3.42
N LYS A 498 7.70 -28.04 -3.60
CA LYS A 498 7.93 -26.77 -2.89
C LYS A 498 7.30 -25.57 -3.59
N ASN A 499 7.26 -25.56 -4.91
CA ASN A 499 7.00 -24.37 -5.70
C ASN A 499 5.72 -24.46 -6.54
N GLY A 500 5.14 -25.65 -6.70
CA GLY A 500 3.96 -25.85 -7.54
C GLY A 500 4.20 -25.58 -9.03
N ILE A 501 5.48 -25.60 -9.47
CA ILE A 501 5.86 -25.28 -10.85
C ILE A 501 5.59 -26.49 -11.72
N SER A 502 4.42 -26.53 -12.30
CA SER A 502 3.99 -27.68 -13.11
C SER A 502 4.89 -27.96 -14.31
N ILE A 503 5.55 -26.94 -14.87
CA ILE A 503 6.45 -27.08 -16.01
C ILE A 503 7.74 -27.84 -15.66
N LEU A 504 8.17 -27.83 -14.39
CA LEU A 504 9.36 -28.53 -13.88
C LEU A 504 9.03 -29.88 -13.25
N LYS A 505 7.82 -30.41 -13.45
CA LYS A 505 7.45 -31.72 -12.92
C LYS A 505 8.31 -32.83 -13.50
N ASN A 506 8.71 -33.75 -12.63
CA ASN A 506 9.33 -34.98 -13.05
C ASN A 506 8.32 -35.80 -13.86
N LYS A 507 8.60 -36.02 -15.14
CA LYS A 507 7.65 -36.66 -16.06
C LYS A 507 7.55 -38.20 -15.88
N GLU A 508 8.59 -38.85 -15.36
CA GLU A 508 8.59 -40.32 -15.23
C GLU A 508 9.43 -40.81 -14.06
N LYS A 509 8.83 -41.59 -13.16
CA LYS A 509 9.46 -41.99 -11.91
C LYS A 509 10.34 -43.26 -11.98
N ASP A 510 10.23 -44.06 -13.03
CA ASP A 510 10.76 -45.46 -13.04
C ASP A 510 11.77 -45.76 -14.16
N LYS A 511 12.50 -44.76 -14.69
CA LYS A 511 13.43 -44.96 -15.80
C LYS A 511 14.89 -44.66 -15.47
N ASN A 512 15.78 -44.90 -16.44
CA ASN A 512 17.21 -44.62 -16.32
C ASN A 512 17.48 -43.12 -16.01
N TYR A 513 18.73 -42.81 -15.68
CA TYR A 513 19.11 -41.43 -15.33
C TYR A 513 18.62 -40.37 -16.32
N TYR A 514 18.82 -40.61 -17.63
CA TYR A 514 18.44 -39.69 -18.68
C TYR A 514 16.93 -39.40 -18.68
N ASP A 515 16.11 -40.43 -18.69
CA ASP A 515 14.66 -40.30 -18.74
C ASP A 515 14.08 -39.69 -17.46
N LYS A 516 14.76 -39.91 -16.32
CA LYS A 516 14.37 -39.42 -15.01
C LYS A 516 14.70 -37.92 -14.81
N HIS A 517 15.84 -37.47 -15.32
CA HIS A 517 16.39 -36.15 -15.01
C HIS A 517 16.30 -35.16 -16.16
N VAL A 518 16.10 -35.60 -17.40
CA VAL A 518 15.95 -34.70 -18.56
C VAL A 518 14.48 -34.36 -18.76
N ASN A 519 14.13 -33.12 -18.41
CA ASN A 519 12.75 -32.65 -18.44
C ASN A 519 12.34 -32.09 -19.79
N LYS A 520 13.22 -31.33 -20.47
CA LYS A 520 12.96 -30.67 -21.77
C LYS A 520 11.67 -29.85 -21.79
N SER A 521 11.42 -29.11 -20.72
CA SER A 521 10.21 -28.31 -20.57
C SER A 521 10.35 -26.88 -21.08
N PHE A 522 11.58 -26.42 -21.27
CA PHE A 522 11.87 -25.10 -21.80
C PHE A 522 12.38 -25.20 -23.22
N ASP A 523 11.92 -24.27 -24.06
CA ASP A 523 12.35 -24.17 -25.45
C ASP A 523 13.71 -23.44 -25.55
N VAL A 524 14.02 -22.54 -24.60
CA VAL A 524 15.26 -21.77 -24.55
C VAL A 524 15.75 -21.67 -23.11
N VAL A 525 17.01 -22.11 -22.89
CA VAL A 525 17.74 -21.92 -21.63
C VAL A 525 18.90 -20.96 -21.92
N ILE A 526 18.91 -19.81 -21.23
CA ILE A 526 19.91 -18.76 -21.41
C ILE A 526 20.35 -18.24 -20.05
N SER A 527 21.66 -18.23 -19.77
CA SER A 527 22.13 -17.91 -18.42
C SER A 527 23.63 -17.63 -18.40
N ASN A 528 24.07 -16.92 -17.37
CA ASN A 528 25.46 -16.81 -16.97
C ASN A 528 25.61 -17.42 -15.57
N PRO A 529 26.08 -18.69 -15.44
CA PRO A 529 26.13 -19.37 -14.15
C PRO A 529 27.20 -18.78 -13.22
N PRO A 530 27.11 -19.02 -11.90
CA PRO A 530 28.13 -18.58 -10.96
C PRO A 530 29.46 -19.30 -11.24
N PHE A 531 30.57 -18.53 -11.18
CA PHE A 531 31.92 -19.02 -11.48
C PHE A 531 32.67 -19.43 -10.21
N SER A 532 33.42 -20.52 -10.32
CA SER A 532 34.41 -20.94 -9.30
C SER A 532 33.84 -21.16 -7.91
N VAL A 533 32.60 -21.60 -7.81
CA VAL A 533 31.98 -21.96 -6.53
C VAL A 533 32.38 -23.40 -6.21
N ASP A 534 33.25 -23.55 -5.21
CA ASP A 534 33.62 -24.89 -4.67
C ASP A 534 32.49 -25.45 -3.82
N LEU A 535 32.01 -26.63 -4.17
CA LEU A 535 30.98 -27.33 -3.42
C LEU A 535 31.59 -28.19 -2.31
N SER A 536 31.02 -28.16 -1.11
CA SER A 536 31.40 -29.02 -0.02
C SER A 536 31.16 -30.51 -0.34
N LYS A 537 31.84 -31.43 0.35
CA LYS A 537 31.64 -32.85 0.16
C LYS A 537 30.20 -33.29 0.42
N ASP A 538 29.55 -32.70 1.42
CA ASP A 538 28.18 -33.04 1.79
C ASP A 538 27.20 -32.60 0.71
N VAL A 539 27.37 -31.36 0.15
CA VAL A 539 26.57 -30.88 -0.96
C VAL A 539 26.73 -31.78 -2.17
N LYS A 540 27.95 -32.14 -2.53
CA LYS A 540 28.23 -33.07 -3.65
C LYS A 540 27.54 -34.42 -3.46
N GLN A 541 27.54 -34.95 -2.23
CA GLN A 541 26.86 -36.21 -1.93
C GLN A 541 25.34 -36.10 -2.16
N ASN A 542 24.72 -34.99 -1.75
CA ASN A 542 23.29 -34.76 -1.94
C ASN A 542 22.89 -34.58 -3.41
N LEU A 543 23.82 -34.11 -4.26
CA LEU A 543 23.59 -33.91 -5.68
C LEU A 543 23.79 -35.19 -6.54
N LYS A 544 24.39 -36.23 -6.01
CA LYS A 544 24.71 -37.49 -6.75
C LYS A 544 23.49 -38.14 -7.39
N GLU A 545 22.33 -38.01 -6.78
CA GLU A 545 21.11 -38.64 -7.30
C GLU A 545 20.55 -37.87 -8.52
N ASN A 546 20.91 -36.60 -8.66
CA ASN A 546 20.33 -35.70 -9.67
C ASN A 546 21.32 -35.27 -10.76
N PHE A 547 22.63 -35.44 -10.54
CA PHE A 547 23.67 -34.97 -11.45
C PHE A 547 24.79 -35.98 -11.63
N LEU A 548 25.15 -36.26 -12.87
CA LEU A 548 26.29 -37.13 -13.23
C LEU A 548 27.62 -36.51 -12.84
N TYR A 549 27.72 -35.18 -12.94
CA TYR A 549 28.95 -34.42 -12.67
C TYR A 549 29.06 -33.92 -11.24
N SER A 550 28.29 -34.46 -10.30
CA SER A 550 28.29 -34.08 -8.88
C SER A 550 29.62 -34.21 -8.17
N ASP A 551 30.51 -35.10 -8.66
CA ASP A 551 31.86 -35.31 -8.13
C ASP A 551 32.89 -34.26 -8.59
N LYS A 552 32.54 -33.42 -9.56
CA LYS A 552 33.43 -32.36 -10.07
C LYS A 552 33.62 -31.25 -9.02
N ARG A 553 34.76 -30.55 -9.16
CA ARG A 553 35.16 -29.56 -8.15
C ARG A 553 34.22 -28.35 -8.14
N ASN A 554 33.89 -27.83 -9.30
CA ASN A 554 33.21 -26.56 -9.48
C ASN A 554 31.75 -26.75 -9.88
N SER A 555 30.91 -25.78 -9.54
CA SER A 555 29.48 -25.76 -9.85
C SER A 555 29.14 -25.61 -11.34
N GLU A 556 30.04 -25.06 -12.16
CA GLU A 556 29.80 -24.79 -13.59
C GLU A 556 29.38 -26.06 -14.34
N ASN A 557 30.00 -27.22 -14.03
CA ASN A 557 29.65 -28.49 -14.68
C ASN A 557 28.21 -28.92 -14.36
N LEU A 558 27.73 -28.62 -13.16
CA LEU A 558 26.36 -28.92 -12.73
C LEU A 558 25.35 -28.00 -13.42
N PHE A 559 25.71 -26.74 -13.62
CA PHE A 559 24.85 -25.82 -14.38
C PHE A 559 24.75 -26.21 -15.86
N ILE A 560 25.84 -26.61 -16.49
CA ILE A 560 25.80 -27.14 -17.87
C ILE A 560 24.88 -28.37 -17.95
N GLU A 561 25.01 -29.29 -17.00
CA GLU A 561 24.13 -30.47 -16.92
C GLU A 561 22.67 -30.04 -16.68
N ARG A 562 22.43 -29.09 -15.77
CA ARG A 562 21.09 -28.53 -15.52
C ARG A 562 20.48 -27.91 -16.77
N TYR A 563 21.25 -27.16 -17.55
CA TYR A 563 20.74 -26.58 -18.80
C TYR A 563 20.29 -27.65 -19.80
N TYR A 564 21.00 -28.76 -19.84
CA TYR A 564 20.59 -29.88 -20.66
C TYR A 564 19.36 -30.62 -20.11
N GLN A 565 19.18 -30.66 -18.81
CA GLN A 565 18.01 -31.28 -18.16
C GLN A 565 16.72 -30.44 -18.37
N LEU A 566 16.82 -29.11 -18.40
CA LEU A 566 15.68 -28.19 -18.55
C LEU A 566 15.15 -28.17 -19.98
#